data_1696a59b8ba5ee755fafc1910ed2fa95
#
_entry.id   1696a59b8ba5ee755fafc1910ed2fa95
#
_cell.length_a   1.000
_cell.length_b   1.000
_cell.length_c   1.000
_cell.angle_alpha   90.00
_cell.angle_beta   90.00
_cell.angle_gamma   90.00
#
_symmetry.space_group_name_H-M   'P 1'
#
loop_
_entity.id
_entity.type
_entity.pdbx_description
1 polymer ?
#
loop_
_entity_poly.entity_id
_entity_poly.type
_entity_poly.pdbx_seq_one_letter_code
_entity_poly.pdbx_strand_id
1 'polypeptide(L)'
;MASSKTSSKTGKASGQPKKPTKTAVPAPKPTPKVAAAPAPGVASTPNAKTAISNPGINTPSMPKTVGATLVPANVIVVFTSGIGQLTASLFRNGMMINMQSVNASGTIFFSDVQSDDMISINGVCTGNASVTVSVPTNPATPQTFEAGPIHTGLIVL
;
A
#
# COMPACT_ATOMS: atom_id res chain seq x y z
N MET A 1 23.83 49.68 -50.22
CA MET A 1 24.16 50.92 -49.45
C MET A 1 23.22 51.04 -48.30
N ALA A 2 23.75 51.41 -47.15
CA ALA A 2 23.16 51.73 -45.86
C ALA A 2 23.26 50.62 -44.79
N SER A 3 24.39 50.72 -44.07
CA SER A 3 24.62 50.18 -42.76
C SER A 3 23.78 50.89 -41.70
N SER A 4 23.21 50.16 -40.76
CA SER A 4 22.89 50.74 -39.44
C SER A 4 23.39 49.85 -38.33
N LYS A 5 24.39 50.36 -37.65
CA LYS A 5 24.89 49.88 -36.33
C LYS A 5 23.88 50.20 -35.25
N THR A 6 23.56 49.25 -34.40
CA THR A 6 22.94 49.56 -33.11
C THR A 6 23.71 48.88 -31.97
N SER A 7 24.15 49.76 -31.09
CA SER A 7 25.05 49.59 -29.97
C SER A 7 24.35 48.83 -28.81
N SER A 8 24.94 47.77 -28.31
CA SER A 8 24.50 47.08 -27.11
C SER A 8 25.10 47.71 -25.86
N LYS A 9 24.23 48.11 -24.94
CA LYS A 9 24.58 48.68 -23.65
C LYS A 9 24.60 47.56 -22.59
N THR A 10 25.77 47.25 -22.10
CA THR A 10 26.05 46.31 -21.04
C THR A 10 25.54 46.86 -19.69
N GLY A 11 24.55 46.21 -19.09
CA GLY A 11 24.10 46.48 -17.73
C GLY A 11 24.67 45.44 -16.77
N LYS A 12 25.68 45.86 -16.00
CA LYS A 12 26.32 45.09 -14.93
C LYS A 12 25.46 45.22 -13.65
N ALA A 13 24.68 44.23 -13.32
CA ALA A 13 24.00 44.16 -12.02
C ALA A 13 24.76 43.20 -11.10
N SER A 14 25.48 43.80 -10.16
CA SER A 14 26.11 43.14 -9.02
C SER A 14 25.03 42.74 -8.00
N GLY A 15 24.67 41.48 -7.95
CA GLY A 15 23.81 40.91 -6.93
C GLY A 15 24.62 40.14 -5.90
N GLN A 16 24.81 40.77 -4.75
CA GLN A 16 25.51 40.22 -3.58
C GLN A 16 24.69 39.01 -3.03
N PRO A 17 25.31 37.84 -2.77
CA PRO A 17 24.58 36.70 -2.20
C PRO A 17 24.22 36.98 -0.74
N LYS A 18 22.91 36.91 -0.43
CA LYS A 18 22.40 36.98 0.93
C LYS A 18 22.81 35.69 1.68
N LYS A 19 23.52 35.88 2.78
CA LYS A 19 23.91 34.90 3.78
C LYS A 19 22.65 34.09 4.25
N PRO A 20 22.64 32.76 4.26
CA PRO A 20 21.52 32.01 4.76
C PRO A 20 21.38 32.20 6.27
N THR A 21 20.21 32.64 6.69
CA THR A 21 19.84 32.75 8.11
C THR A 21 19.63 31.33 8.64
N LYS A 22 20.43 30.98 9.64
CA LYS A 22 20.36 29.71 10.35
C LYS A 22 19.06 29.65 11.14
N THR A 23 18.03 28.96 10.59
CA THR A 23 16.78 28.67 11.31
C THR A 23 17.08 27.67 12.42
N ALA A 24 16.88 28.12 13.66
CA ALA A 24 17.04 27.27 14.83
C ALA A 24 15.98 26.15 14.80
N VAL A 25 16.44 24.91 14.87
CA VAL A 25 15.59 23.73 15.02
C VAL A 25 15.01 23.77 16.44
N PRO A 26 13.67 23.74 16.61
CA PRO A 26 13.09 23.63 17.94
C PRO A 26 13.42 22.30 18.58
N ALA A 27 13.78 22.31 19.87
CA ALA A 27 14.11 21.16 20.65
C ALA A 27 12.90 20.18 20.73
N PRO A 28 13.13 18.87 20.71
CA PRO A 28 12.07 17.89 20.82
C PRO A 28 11.38 17.98 22.19
N LYS A 29 10.06 18.08 22.13
CA LYS A 29 9.18 18.07 23.30
C LYS A 29 9.31 16.75 24.04
N PRO A 30 9.43 16.71 25.38
CA PRO A 30 9.55 15.46 26.11
C PRO A 30 8.31 14.59 25.93
N THR A 31 8.54 13.33 25.57
CA THR A 31 7.52 12.28 25.49
C THR A 31 6.92 12.02 26.88
N PRO A 32 5.60 11.89 27.00
CA PRO A 32 4.99 11.50 28.27
C PRO A 32 5.38 10.05 28.62
N LYS A 33 5.89 9.88 29.85
CA LYS A 33 6.22 8.60 30.45
C LYS A 33 4.96 7.77 30.59
N VAL A 34 4.84 6.71 29.77
CA VAL A 34 3.75 5.74 29.87
C VAL A 34 3.90 5.01 31.22
N ALA A 35 2.89 5.14 32.06
CA ALA A 35 2.80 4.40 33.32
C ALA A 35 2.61 2.90 33.01
N ALA A 36 3.41 2.06 33.64
CA ALA A 36 3.31 0.61 33.53
C ALA A 36 1.92 0.13 33.97
N ALA A 37 1.26 -0.64 33.10
CA ALA A 37 0.03 -1.33 33.43
C ALA A 37 0.29 -2.41 34.51
N PRO A 38 -0.64 -2.63 35.48
CA PRO A 38 -0.51 -3.68 36.44
C PRO A 38 -0.64 -5.06 35.78
N ALA A 39 0.16 -6.02 36.24
CA ALA A 39 0.16 -7.40 35.77
C ALA A 39 -1.21 -8.05 35.97
N PRO A 40 -1.69 -8.86 34.97
CA PRO A 40 -2.94 -9.61 35.13
C PRO A 40 -2.75 -10.69 36.17
N GLY A 41 -3.64 -10.69 37.17
CA GLY A 41 -3.71 -11.69 38.20
C GLY A 41 -4.00 -13.08 37.63
N VAL A 42 -3.37 -14.07 38.21
CA VAL A 42 -3.53 -15.49 37.93
C VAL A 42 -5.00 -15.90 38.20
N ALA A 43 -5.76 -16.12 37.14
CA ALA A 43 -7.10 -16.70 37.27
C ALA A 43 -6.98 -18.19 37.55
N SER A 44 -7.50 -18.60 38.68
CA SER A 44 -7.66 -19.97 39.12
C SER A 44 -8.53 -20.75 38.14
N THR A 45 -8.08 -21.92 37.73
CA THR A 45 -8.78 -22.91 36.95
C THR A 45 -10.08 -23.37 37.63
N PRO A 46 -11.27 -23.28 37.01
CA PRO A 46 -12.42 -24.00 37.52
C PRO A 46 -12.33 -25.46 37.11
N ASN A 47 -12.54 -26.27 38.12
CA ASN A 47 -12.58 -27.72 38.16
C ASN A 47 -13.53 -28.29 37.08
N ALA A 48 -13.00 -29.20 36.30
CA ALA A 48 -13.80 -30.01 35.35
C ALA A 48 -14.74 -30.91 36.12
N LYS A 49 -16.03 -30.75 35.93
CA LYS A 49 -17.00 -31.77 36.31
C LYS A 49 -18.15 -31.86 35.32
N THR A 50 -18.27 -33.05 34.76
CA THR A 50 -19.45 -33.64 34.14
C THR A 50 -19.68 -33.29 32.67
N ALA A 51 -19.13 -34.17 31.82
CA ALA A 51 -19.59 -34.33 30.45
C ALA A 51 -21.04 -34.92 30.51
N ILE A 52 -22.00 -34.09 30.12
CA ILE A 52 -23.33 -34.57 29.76
C ILE A 52 -23.25 -34.99 28.29
N SER A 53 -23.21 -36.30 28.05
CA SER A 53 -23.40 -36.83 26.71
C SER A 53 -24.82 -36.53 26.25
N ASN A 54 -24.94 -35.59 25.32
CA ASN A 54 -26.20 -35.34 24.62
C ASN A 54 -26.23 -36.23 23.38
N PRO A 55 -27.06 -37.27 23.32
CA PRO A 55 -27.20 -38.09 22.11
C PRO A 55 -28.05 -37.32 21.10
N GLY A 56 -27.49 -37.01 19.95
CA GLY A 56 -28.29 -36.72 18.76
C GLY A 56 -28.31 -35.29 18.25
N ILE A 57 -27.23 -34.55 18.34
CA ILE A 57 -27.04 -33.39 17.45
C ILE A 57 -26.17 -33.87 16.28
N ASN A 58 -26.79 -34.11 15.13
CA ASN A 58 -26.09 -34.18 13.87
C ASN A 58 -25.40 -32.80 13.68
N THR A 59 -24.17 -32.71 14.08
CA THR A 59 -23.33 -31.60 13.66
C THR A 59 -23.27 -31.63 12.14
N PRO A 60 -23.78 -30.60 11.42
CA PRO A 60 -23.57 -30.54 10.00
C PRO A 60 -22.06 -30.62 9.79
N SER A 61 -21.60 -31.67 9.10
CA SER A 61 -20.19 -31.76 8.69
C SER A 61 -19.90 -30.50 7.90
N MET A 62 -19.07 -29.62 8.48
CA MET A 62 -18.55 -28.50 7.73
C MET A 62 -17.97 -29.03 6.42
N PRO A 63 -18.33 -28.46 5.28
CA PRO A 63 -17.72 -28.85 4.02
C PRO A 63 -16.22 -28.81 4.23
N LYS A 64 -15.56 -29.95 4.01
CA LYS A 64 -14.11 -30.06 4.07
C LYS A 64 -13.58 -29.03 3.09
N THR A 65 -13.10 -27.92 3.60
CA THR A 65 -12.49 -26.87 2.78
C THR A 65 -11.35 -27.56 2.06
N VAL A 66 -11.54 -27.85 0.77
CA VAL A 66 -10.46 -28.30 -0.11
C VAL A 66 -9.40 -27.22 0.06
N GLY A 67 -8.23 -27.58 0.56
CA GLY A 67 -7.20 -26.63 0.92
C GLY A 67 -6.94 -25.72 -0.28
N ALA A 68 -7.27 -24.43 -0.11
CA ALA A 68 -7.06 -23.46 -1.17
C ALA A 68 -5.55 -23.45 -1.51
N THR A 69 -5.22 -23.61 -2.78
CA THR A 69 -3.83 -23.56 -3.23
C THR A 69 -3.35 -22.12 -3.11
N LEU A 70 -2.38 -21.91 -2.23
CA LEU A 70 -1.72 -20.61 -2.09
C LEU A 70 -0.65 -20.48 -3.19
N VAL A 71 -0.66 -19.38 -3.91
CA VAL A 71 0.31 -19.08 -4.96
C VAL A 71 0.90 -17.70 -4.76
N PRO A 72 2.17 -17.47 -5.13
CA PRO A 72 2.73 -16.14 -5.11
C PRO A 72 2.15 -15.29 -6.25
N ALA A 73 1.92 -14.01 -5.99
CA ALA A 73 1.49 -13.04 -7.00
C ALA A 73 2.35 -11.78 -6.98
N ASN A 74 2.68 -11.30 -8.18
CA ASN A 74 3.35 -10.03 -8.39
C ASN A 74 2.34 -9.02 -8.93
N VAL A 75 2.31 -7.83 -8.34
CA VAL A 75 1.64 -6.65 -8.87
C VAL A 75 2.71 -5.74 -9.47
N ILE A 76 2.81 -5.73 -10.78
CA ILE A 76 3.78 -4.95 -11.54
C ILE A 76 3.16 -3.60 -11.87
N VAL A 77 3.81 -2.54 -11.43
CA VAL A 77 3.38 -1.15 -11.63
C VAL A 77 4.38 -0.45 -12.55
N VAL A 78 3.88 0.15 -13.62
CA VAL A 78 4.69 0.93 -14.56
C VAL A 78 4.09 2.32 -14.70
N PHE A 79 4.83 3.36 -14.32
CA PHE A 79 4.52 4.75 -14.64
C PHE A 79 5.25 5.10 -15.93
N THR A 80 4.49 5.26 -17.03
CA THR A 80 5.08 5.49 -18.36
C THR A 80 5.51 6.93 -18.55
N SER A 81 4.83 7.87 -17.91
CA SER A 81 5.19 9.29 -17.93
C SER A 81 4.85 9.91 -16.57
N GLY A 82 5.71 10.82 -16.08
CA GLY A 82 5.53 11.45 -14.78
C GLY A 82 5.96 10.56 -13.62
N ILE A 83 5.45 10.88 -12.44
CA ILE A 83 5.69 10.19 -11.17
C ILE A 83 4.38 9.70 -10.59
N GLY A 84 4.45 8.72 -9.72
CA GLY A 84 3.26 8.20 -9.04
C GLY A 84 3.60 7.43 -7.77
N GLN A 85 2.57 7.20 -6.99
CA GLN A 85 2.61 6.33 -5.82
C GLN A 85 1.41 5.39 -5.89
N LEU A 86 1.63 4.14 -5.57
CA LEU A 86 0.59 3.13 -5.59
C LEU A 86 0.72 2.22 -4.38
N THR A 87 -0.41 1.89 -3.78
CA THR A 87 -0.54 0.91 -2.70
C THR A 87 -1.41 -0.23 -3.19
N ALA A 88 -0.94 -1.45 -3.02
CA ALA A 88 -1.72 -2.65 -3.22
C ALA A 88 -2.00 -3.31 -1.86
N SER A 89 -3.25 -3.67 -1.63
CA SER A 89 -3.73 -4.33 -0.41
C SER A 89 -4.40 -5.64 -0.78
N LEU A 90 -3.97 -6.72 -0.13
CA LEU A 90 -4.55 -8.06 -0.30
C LEU A 90 -5.60 -8.30 0.79
N PHE A 91 -6.81 -8.66 0.38
CA PHE A 91 -7.92 -8.99 1.26
C PHE A 91 -8.37 -10.43 1.04
N ARG A 92 -8.68 -11.11 2.14
CA ARG A 92 -9.27 -12.46 2.17
C ARG A 92 -10.47 -12.46 3.09
N ASN A 93 -11.63 -12.89 2.59
CA ASN A 93 -12.88 -12.89 3.36
C ASN A 93 -13.18 -11.53 4.03
N GLY A 94 -12.90 -10.42 3.35
CA GLY A 94 -13.09 -9.06 3.87
C GLY A 94 -12.03 -8.57 4.85
N MET A 95 -11.06 -9.40 5.22
CA MET A 95 -9.95 -9.02 6.11
C MET A 95 -8.70 -8.66 5.29
N MET A 96 -8.03 -7.57 5.64
CA MET A 96 -6.76 -7.20 5.04
C MET A 96 -5.65 -8.13 5.53
N ILE A 97 -5.01 -8.84 4.60
CA ILE A 97 -3.92 -9.80 4.87
C ILE A 97 -2.56 -9.12 4.77
N ASN A 98 -2.38 -8.28 3.75
CA ASN A 98 -1.10 -7.62 3.48
C ASN A 98 -1.34 -6.30 2.76
N MET A 99 -0.42 -5.35 2.93
CA MET A 99 -0.44 -4.06 2.24
C MET A 99 0.99 -3.62 1.96
N GLN A 100 1.26 -3.22 0.72
CA GLN A 100 2.58 -2.74 0.29
C GLN A 100 2.41 -1.56 -0.66
N SER A 101 3.43 -0.70 -0.73
CA SER A 101 3.40 0.50 -1.56
C SER A 101 4.68 0.66 -2.35
N VAL A 102 4.54 1.29 -3.53
CA VAL A 102 5.66 1.74 -4.37
C VAL A 102 5.46 3.22 -4.71
N ASN A 103 6.56 3.97 -4.78
CA ASN A 103 6.57 5.39 -5.15
C ASN A 103 7.25 5.65 -6.51
N ALA A 104 7.50 4.59 -7.24
CA ALA A 104 8.04 4.57 -8.61
C ALA A 104 7.55 3.30 -9.29
N SER A 105 7.86 3.14 -10.58
CA SER A 105 7.66 1.85 -11.26
C SER A 105 8.39 0.74 -10.52
N GLY A 106 7.72 -0.39 -10.30
CA GLY A 106 8.26 -1.47 -9.50
C GLY A 106 7.29 -2.63 -9.37
N THR A 107 7.62 -3.56 -8.48
CA THR A 107 6.83 -4.77 -8.23
C THR A 107 6.51 -4.88 -6.75
N ILE A 108 5.24 -5.13 -6.45
CA ILE A 108 4.75 -5.52 -5.13
C ILE A 108 4.57 -7.04 -5.14
N PHE A 109 5.04 -7.71 -4.11
CA PHE A 109 5.01 -9.17 -4.01
C PHE A 109 4.11 -9.64 -2.87
N PHE A 110 3.16 -10.51 -3.18
CA PHE A 110 2.35 -11.24 -2.21
C PHE A 110 2.71 -12.72 -2.26
N SER A 111 3.14 -13.31 -1.14
CA SER A 111 3.58 -14.71 -1.06
C SER A 111 2.43 -15.72 -1.13
N ASP A 112 1.25 -15.34 -0.61
CA ASP A 112 0.19 -16.27 -0.28
C ASP A 112 -1.17 -15.75 -0.77
N VAL A 113 -1.41 -15.85 -2.07
CA VAL A 113 -2.66 -15.46 -2.72
C VAL A 113 -3.43 -16.71 -3.10
N GLN A 114 -4.75 -16.67 -2.97
CA GLN A 114 -5.65 -17.77 -3.38
C GLN A 114 -6.81 -17.24 -4.21
N SER A 115 -7.56 -18.15 -4.83
CA SER A 115 -8.82 -17.82 -5.50
C SER A 115 -9.77 -17.11 -4.55
N ASP A 116 -10.54 -16.15 -5.07
CA ASP A 116 -11.46 -15.26 -4.36
C ASP A 116 -10.80 -14.20 -3.45
N ASP A 117 -9.47 -14.15 -3.35
CA ASP A 117 -8.80 -13.01 -2.74
C ASP A 117 -9.02 -11.74 -3.58
N MET A 118 -9.14 -10.60 -2.91
CA MET A 118 -9.25 -9.31 -3.56
C MET A 118 -7.94 -8.52 -3.42
N ILE A 119 -7.39 -8.08 -4.53
CA ILE A 119 -6.27 -7.13 -4.56
C ILE A 119 -6.85 -5.73 -4.83
N SER A 120 -6.86 -4.88 -3.82
CA SER A 120 -7.28 -3.48 -3.96
C SER A 120 -6.06 -2.62 -4.28
N ILE A 121 -6.16 -1.83 -5.34
CA ILE A 121 -5.12 -0.95 -5.84
C ILE A 121 -5.57 0.49 -5.69
N ASN A 122 -4.78 1.29 -4.97
CA ASN A 122 -5.06 2.69 -4.72
C ASN A 122 -3.80 3.52 -4.92
N GLY A 123 -3.92 4.68 -5.53
CA GLY A 123 -2.76 5.52 -5.77
C GLY A 123 -3.08 6.79 -6.52
N VAL A 124 -2.02 7.43 -6.98
CA VAL A 124 -2.07 8.64 -7.81
C VAL A 124 -0.88 8.64 -8.74
N CYS A 125 -1.09 9.13 -9.97
CA CYS A 125 0.00 9.39 -10.92
C CYS A 125 -0.19 10.75 -11.61
N THR A 126 0.92 11.37 -12.01
CA THR A 126 0.91 12.64 -12.76
C THR A 126 0.95 12.41 -14.28
N GLY A 127 1.08 11.18 -14.71
CA GLY A 127 1.07 10.73 -16.10
C GLY A 127 0.37 9.38 -16.20
N ASN A 128 0.66 8.61 -17.22
CA ASN A 128 0.03 7.33 -17.44
C ASN A 128 0.65 6.25 -16.56
N ALA A 129 -0.19 5.36 -16.06
CA ALA A 129 0.22 4.19 -15.29
C ALA A 129 -0.41 2.92 -15.85
N SER A 130 0.27 1.79 -15.65
CA SER A 130 -0.29 0.48 -15.92
C SER A 130 -0.01 -0.48 -14.76
N VAL A 131 -0.99 -1.34 -14.47
CA VAL A 131 -0.90 -2.34 -13.42
C VAL A 131 -1.18 -3.71 -14.01
N THR A 132 -0.26 -4.64 -13.79
CA THR A 132 -0.38 -6.04 -14.21
C THR A 132 -0.24 -6.95 -13.01
N VAL A 133 -1.11 -7.95 -12.88
CA VAL A 133 -1.00 -8.99 -11.85
C VAL A 133 -0.60 -10.31 -12.50
N SER A 134 0.34 -11.03 -11.90
CA SER A 134 0.90 -12.26 -12.47
C SER A 134 -0.01 -13.48 -12.40
N VAL A 135 -1.12 -13.38 -11.66
CA VAL A 135 -2.17 -14.42 -11.59
C VAL A 135 -3.43 -13.96 -12.32
N PRO A 136 -4.29 -14.87 -12.79
CA PRO A 136 -5.55 -14.50 -13.42
C PRO A 136 -6.44 -13.70 -12.47
N THR A 137 -7.06 -12.63 -12.97
CA THR A 137 -7.93 -11.73 -12.18
C THR A 137 -9.17 -11.31 -12.95
N ASN A 138 -10.17 -10.89 -12.20
CA ASN A 138 -11.35 -10.20 -12.72
C ASN A 138 -11.52 -8.84 -12.01
N PRO A 139 -11.50 -7.69 -12.73
CA PRO A 139 -11.20 -7.56 -14.15
C PRO A 139 -9.80 -8.04 -14.53
N ALA A 140 -9.62 -8.43 -15.79
CA ALA A 140 -8.33 -8.89 -16.30
C ALA A 140 -7.29 -7.77 -16.31
N THR A 141 -6.02 -8.12 -16.17
CA THR A 141 -4.90 -7.18 -16.29
C THR A 141 -4.17 -7.37 -17.62
N PRO A 142 -3.44 -6.37 -18.16
CA PRO A 142 -3.13 -5.06 -17.52
C PRO A 142 -4.32 -4.09 -17.48
N GLN A 143 -4.39 -3.32 -16.38
CA GLN A 143 -5.25 -2.14 -16.25
C GLN A 143 -4.41 -0.89 -16.51
N THR A 144 -4.94 0.05 -17.29
CA THR A 144 -4.26 1.33 -17.60
C THR A 144 -5.01 2.50 -16.98
N PHE A 145 -4.27 3.50 -16.54
CA PHE A 145 -4.78 4.70 -15.89
C PHE A 145 -4.13 5.93 -16.48
N GLU A 146 -4.91 6.99 -16.66
CA GLU A 146 -4.43 8.32 -17.03
C GLU A 146 -3.98 9.08 -15.77
N ALA A 147 -3.42 10.28 -15.97
CA ALA A 147 -3.03 11.16 -14.89
C ALA A 147 -4.20 11.42 -13.93
N GLY A 148 -3.95 11.21 -12.64
CA GLY A 148 -4.96 11.37 -11.60
C GLY A 148 -4.97 10.24 -10.58
N PRO A 149 -6.10 10.05 -9.89
CA PRO A 149 -6.25 8.97 -8.92
C PRO A 149 -6.33 7.60 -9.62
N ILE A 150 -5.67 6.63 -9.02
CA ILE A 150 -5.73 5.21 -9.41
C ILE A 150 -6.59 4.50 -8.37
N HIS A 151 -7.64 3.83 -8.81
CA HIS A 151 -8.48 3.01 -7.93
C HIS A 151 -9.08 1.83 -8.71
N THR A 152 -8.77 0.61 -8.27
CA THR A 152 -9.37 -0.61 -8.83
C THR A 152 -9.32 -1.75 -7.82
N GLY A 153 -10.27 -2.69 -7.93
CA GLY A 153 -10.29 -3.95 -7.20
C GLY A 153 -10.23 -5.11 -8.20
N LEU A 154 -9.36 -6.06 -7.93
CA LEU A 154 -9.11 -7.25 -8.76
C LEU A 154 -9.40 -8.49 -7.93
N ILE A 155 -10.31 -9.34 -8.37
CA ILE A 155 -10.58 -10.64 -7.73
C ILE A 155 -9.69 -11.68 -8.41
N VAL A 156 -8.95 -12.43 -7.62
CA VAL A 156 -8.12 -13.55 -8.08
C VAL A 156 -9.01 -14.73 -8.45
N LEU A 157 -8.76 -15.37 -9.60
CA LEU A 157 -9.55 -16.47 -10.16
C LEU A 157 -8.98 -17.84 -9.82
#